data_dbcdce65a7eb421c96e6f7b0e44e179b
#
_entry.id   dbcdce65a7eb421c96e6f7b0e44e179b
#
_cell.length_a   1.000
_cell.length_b   1.000
_cell.length_c   1.000
_cell.angle_alpha   90.00
_cell.angle_beta   90.00
_cell.angle_gamma   90.00
#
_symmetry.space_group_name_H-M   'P 1'
#
loop_
_entity.id
_entity.type
_entity.pdbx_description
1 polymer ?
#
loop_
_entity_poly.entity_id
_entity_poly.type
_entity_poly.pdbx_seq_one_letter_code
_entity_poly.pdbx_strand_id
1 'polypeptide(L)'
;MKKILIADDEHKIVMTLEYAFKKAGYEVFIARDGSEVLEILKEQIPNLILLDIMMPNVDGYTTLSEIKKNEKFQDIKVIFLSAKAGENDIQKGLELGADAYVTKPYSIKKLLEKVEELI
;
A
#
# COMPACT_ATOMS: atom_id res chain seq x y z
N MET A 1 9.61 -4.36 -15.62
CA MET A 1 9.82 -4.25 -14.16
C MET A 1 8.52 -3.86 -13.49
N LYS A 2 8.11 -4.61 -12.49
CA LYS A 2 6.86 -4.31 -11.78
C LYS A 2 7.06 -3.13 -10.83
N LYS A 3 5.99 -2.36 -10.64
CA LYS A 3 6.02 -1.12 -9.87
C LYS A 3 5.25 -1.28 -8.56
N ILE A 4 5.87 -0.81 -7.47
CA ILE A 4 5.27 -0.82 -6.14
C ILE A 4 5.22 0.61 -5.63
N LEU A 5 4.06 1.03 -5.12
CA LEU A 5 3.92 2.32 -4.46
C LEU A 5 3.82 2.06 -2.95
N ILE A 6 4.67 2.70 -2.17
CA ILE A 6 4.67 2.58 -0.71
C ILE A 6 4.13 3.89 -0.14
N ALA A 7 3.02 3.80 0.59
CA ALA A 7 2.37 4.94 1.20
C ALA A 7 2.40 4.80 2.73
N ASP A 8 3.26 5.57 3.37
CA ASP A 8 3.44 5.54 4.81
C ASP A 8 4.15 6.84 5.23
N ASP A 9 3.77 7.42 6.36
CA ASP A 9 4.39 8.64 6.84
C ASP A 9 5.58 8.39 7.77
N GLU A 10 5.83 7.14 8.15
CA GLU A 10 6.97 6.77 8.99
C GLU A 10 8.23 6.57 8.15
N HIS A 11 9.14 7.53 8.23
CA HIS A 11 10.34 7.54 7.40
C HIS A 11 11.18 6.26 7.48
N LYS A 12 11.35 5.72 8.70
CA LYS A 12 12.14 4.50 8.88
C LYS A 12 11.53 3.30 8.19
N ILE A 13 10.21 3.18 8.25
CA ILE A 13 9.49 2.08 7.61
C ILE A 13 9.63 2.22 6.10
N VAL A 14 9.43 3.42 5.57
CA VAL A 14 9.54 3.69 4.14
C VAL A 14 10.92 3.34 3.63
N MET A 15 11.98 3.76 4.32
CA MET A 15 13.35 3.47 3.92
C MET A 15 13.64 1.98 3.88
N THR A 16 13.19 1.26 4.90
CA THR A 16 13.40 -0.18 5.00
C THR A 16 12.69 -0.92 3.86
N LEU A 17 11.44 -0.56 3.60
CA LEU A 17 10.66 -1.17 2.54
C LEU A 17 11.21 -0.82 1.16
N GLU A 18 11.59 0.43 0.96
CA GLU A 18 12.16 0.86 -0.31
C GLU A 18 13.41 0.05 -0.65
N TYR A 19 14.30 -0.11 0.31
CA TYR A 19 15.52 -0.89 0.12
C TYR A 19 15.17 -2.35 -0.25
N ALA A 20 14.29 -2.96 0.53
CA ALA A 20 13.95 -4.37 0.34
C ALA A 20 13.29 -4.61 -1.03
N PHE A 21 12.36 -3.75 -1.44
CA PHE A 21 11.66 -3.95 -2.70
C PHE A 21 12.53 -3.63 -3.91
N LYS A 22 13.38 -2.62 -3.82
CA LYS A 22 14.35 -2.34 -4.89
C LYS A 22 15.32 -3.50 -5.07
N LYS A 23 15.80 -4.05 -3.96
CA LYS A 23 16.69 -5.21 -4.00
C LYS A 23 16.01 -6.42 -4.62
N ALA A 24 14.72 -6.55 -4.43
CA ALA A 24 13.94 -7.65 -5.02
C ALA A 24 13.60 -7.44 -6.50
N GLY A 25 13.97 -6.31 -7.08
CA GLY A 25 13.81 -6.04 -8.51
C GLY A 25 12.60 -5.19 -8.88
N TYR A 26 11.95 -4.58 -7.92
CA TYR A 26 10.80 -3.70 -8.20
C TYR A 26 11.23 -2.25 -8.39
N GLU A 27 10.46 -1.52 -9.19
CA GLU A 27 10.56 -0.07 -9.26
C GLU A 27 9.66 0.48 -8.15
N VAL A 28 10.18 1.36 -7.30
CA VAL A 28 9.49 1.80 -6.08
C VAL A 28 9.17 3.29 -6.13
N PHE A 29 7.93 3.63 -5.83
CA PHE A 29 7.46 5.01 -5.66
C PHE A 29 7.04 5.18 -4.21
N ILE A 30 7.17 6.39 -3.68
CA ILE A 30 6.88 6.67 -2.28
C ILE A 30 5.91 7.83 -2.15
N ALA A 31 4.90 7.65 -1.30
CA ALA A 31 3.95 8.68 -0.92
C ALA A 31 3.89 8.75 0.60
N ARG A 32 3.74 9.94 1.16
CA ARG A 32 3.68 10.15 2.60
C ARG A 32 2.26 10.20 3.15
N ASP A 33 1.30 10.40 2.28
CA ASP A 33 -0.12 10.43 2.64
C ASP A 33 -0.97 10.08 1.43
N GLY A 34 -2.28 10.04 1.64
CA GLY A 34 -3.20 9.66 0.59
C GLY A 34 -3.26 10.66 -0.57
N SER A 35 -3.04 11.95 -0.29
CA SER A 35 -3.07 12.94 -1.36
C SER A 35 -1.88 12.75 -2.30
N GLU A 36 -0.71 12.40 -1.76
CA GLU A 36 0.45 12.09 -2.58
C GLU A 36 0.25 10.82 -3.40
N VAL A 37 -0.43 9.82 -2.84
CA VAL A 37 -0.80 8.61 -3.60
C VAL A 37 -1.59 8.99 -4.82
N LEU A 38 -2.64 9.79 -4.64
CA LEU A 38 -3.52 10.18 -5.75
C LEU A 38 -2.79 11.02 -6.79
N GLU A 39 -1.84 11.86 -6.37
CA GLU A 39 -1.00 12.62 -7.30
C GLU A 39 -0.12 11.69 -8.15
N ILE A 40 0.52 10.72 -7.52
CA ILE A 40 1.37 9.76 -8.24
C ILE A 40 0.55 8.97 -9.25
N LEU A 41 -0.68 8.60 -8.89
CA LEU A 41 -1.53 7.80 -9.77
C LEU A 41 -1.97 8.55 -11.03
N LYS A 42 -1.82 9.86 -11.07
CA LYS A 42 -2.08 10.62 -12.29
C LYS A 42 -1.07 10.33 -13.40
N GLU A 43 0.14 9.91 -13.02
CA GLU A 43 1.23 9.69 -13.96
C GLU A 43 1.74 8.26 -14.02
N GLN A 44 1.58 7.50 -12.91
CA GLN A 44 2.10 6.14 -12.81
C GLN A 44 1.00 5.21 -12.31
N ILE A 45 0.87 4.04 -12.93
CA ILE A 45 -0.06 3.03 -12.45
C ILE A 45 0.77 1.86 -11.91
N PRO A 46 0.92 1.76 -10.58
CA PRO A 46 1.70 0.66 -10.01
C PRO A 46 0.94 -0.66 -10.09
N ASN A 47 1.66 -1.75 -9.96
CA ASN A 47 1.05 -3.08 -9.88
C ASN A 47 0.44 -3.30 -8.50
N LEU A 48 1.05 -2.71 -7.46
CA LEU A 48 0.58 -2.89 -6.11
C LEU A 48 0.90 -1.66 -5.26
N ILE A 49 0.02 -1.36 -4.31
CA ILE A 49 0.22 -0.29 -3.33
C ILE A 49 0.28 -0.91 -1.94
N LEU A 50 1.35 -0.61 -1.20
CA LEU A 50 1.43 -0.88 0.23
C LEU A 50 0.95 0.39 0.91
N LEU A 51 -0.16 0.31 1.62
CA LEU A 51 -0.90 1.49 2.08
C LEU A 51 -1.12 1.45 3.58
N ASP A 52 -0.51 2.40 4.30
CA ASP A 52 -0.79 2.57 5.72
C ASP A 52 -2.17 3.22 5.87
N ILE A 53 -2.88 2.86 6.93
CA ILE A 53 -4.20 3.44 7.20
C ILE A 53 -4.07 4.79 7.88
N MET A 54 -3.19 4.89 8.89
CA MET A 54 -3.07 6.10 9.71
C MET A 54 -2.01 7.03 9.14
N MET A 55 -2.44 7.88 8.22
CA MET A 55 -1.58 8.89 7.61
C MET A 55 -2.23 10.27 7.79
N PRO A 56 -1.42 11.35 7.80
CA PRO A 56 -1.98 12.70 7.86
C PRO A 56 -2.73 13.05 6.58
N ASN A 57 -3.54 14.09 6.64
CA ASN A 57 -4.33 14.65 5.54
C ASN A 57 -5.40 13.70 5.01
N VAL A 58 -5.02 12.69 4.22
CA VAL A 58 -5.96 11.70 3.69
C VAL A 58 -5.51 10.32 4.16
N ASP A 59 -6.33 9.64 4.94
CA ASP A 59 -5.98 8.33 5.49
C ASP A 59 -6.10 7.21 4.46
N GLY A 60 -5.68 6.00 4.85
CA GLY A 60 -5.65 4.86 3.94
C GLY A 60 -7.02 4.39 3.49
N TYR A 61 -8.01 4.44 4.35
CA TYR A 61 -9.37 4.02 3.98
C TYR A 61 -9.94 4.93 2.90
N THR A 62 -9.81 6.25 3.11
CA THR A 62 -10.27 7.24 2.15
C THR A 62 -9.54 7.11 0.82
N THR A 63 -8.22 6.91 0.91
CA THR A 63 -7.37 6.73 -0.27
C THR A 63 -7.84 5.53 -1.10
N LEU A 64 -8.06 4.39 -0.44
CA LEU A 64 -8.52 3.20 -1.15
C LEU A 64 -9.88 3.41 -1.79
N SER A 65 -10.80 4.08 -1.07
CA SER A 65 -12.13 4.39 -1.61
C SER A 65 -12.01 5.22 -2.89
N GLU A 66 -11.13 6.22 -2.92
CA GLU A 66 -10.92 7.04 -4.10
C GLU A 66 -10.31 6.23 -5.26
N ILE A 67 -9.37 5.34 -4.95
CA ILE A 67 -8.77 4.47 -5.96
C ILE A 67 -9.83 3.57 -6.61
N LYS A 68 -10.72 3.00 -5.79
CA LYS A 68 -11.74 2.06 -6.28
C LYS A 68 -12.80 2.73 -7.14
N LYS A 69 -12.97 4.04 -7.04
CA LYS A 69 -13.93 4.78 -7.87
C LYS A 69 -13.46 4.97 -9.30
N ASN A 70 -12.17 4.77 -9.58
CA ASN A 70 -11.60 5.03 -10.91
C ASN A 70 -11.33 3.70 -11.62
N GLU A 71 -11.96 3.52 -12.78
CA GLU A 71 -11.80 2.31 -13.57
C GLU A 71 -10.36 2.05 -14.01
N LYS A 72 -9.56 3.09 -14.18
CA LYS A 72 -8.16 2.97 -14.56
C LYS A 72 -7.33 2.23 -13.53
N PHE A 73 -7.79 2.20 -12.28
CA PHE A 73 -7.03 1.65 -11.16
C PHE A 73 -7.58 0.31 -10.66
N GLN A 74 -8.49 -0.31 -11.42
CA GLN A 74 -9.15 -1.56 -10.98
C GLN A 74 -8.19 -2.73 -10.83
N ASP A 75 -7.10 -2.73 -11.59
CA ASP A 75 -6.15 -3.84 -11.56
C ASP A 75 -5.04 -3.66 -10.53
N ILE A 76 -4.98 -2.51 -9.86
CA ILE A 76 -3.98 -2.27 -8.83
C ILE A 76 -4.32 -3.09 -7.59
N LYS A 77 -3.36 -3.89 -7.12
CA LYS A 77 -3.54 -4.63 -5.87
C LYS A 77 -3.21 -3.71 -4.71
N VAL A 78 -3.93 -3.83 -3.60
CA VAL A 78 -3.71 -2.99 -2.43
C VAL A 78 -3.56 -3.88 -1.19
N ILE A 79 -2.46 -3.68 -0.47
CA ILE A 79 -2.23 -4.29 0.83
C ILE A 79 -2.22 -3.18 1.87
N PHE A 80 -3.10 -3.26 2.86
CA PHE A 80 -3.00 -2.37 4.01
C PHE A 80 -1.89 -2.85 4.95
N LEU A 81 -1.04 -1.90 5.38
CA LEU A 81 -0.05 -2.14 6.42
C LEU A 81 -0.43 -1.23 7.58
N SER A 82 -0.78 -1.79 8.74
CA SER A 82 -1.23 -0.94 9.83
C SER A 82 -0.99 -1.54 11.20
N ALA A 83 -0.79 -0.66 12.19
CA ALA A 83 -0.75 -1.04 13.60
C ALA A 83 -2.15 -1.39 14.11
N LYS A 84 -3.21 -1.03 13.38
CA LYS A 84 -4.59 -1.40 13.73
C LYS A 84 -4.80 -2.88 13.47
N ALA A 85 -4.82 -3.69 14.53
CA ALA A 85 -4.85 -5.14 14.44
C ALA A 85 -6.19 -5.76 14.86
N GLY A 86 -7.21 -4.94 15.16
CA GLY A 86 -8.51 -5.45 15.57
C GLY A 86 -9.26 -6.10 14.42
N GLU A 87 -10.10 -7.09 14.73
CA GLU A 87 -10.88 -7.80 13.72
C GLU A 87 -11.75 -6.85 12.89
N ASN A 88 -12.33 -5.84 13.56
CA ASN A 88 -13.17 -4.86 12.86
C ASN A 88 -12.36 -4.00 11.90
N ASP A 89 -11.14 -3.63 12.26
CA ASP A 89 -10.27 -2.85 11.38
C ASP A 89 -9.89 -3.65 10.15
N ILE A 90 -9.53 -4.90 10.35
CA ILE A 90 -9.13 -5.80 9.24
C ILE A 90 -10.31 -6.02 8.32
N GLN A 91 -11.48 -6.33 8.89
CA GLN A 91 -12.67 -6.58 8.11
C GLN A 91 -13.07 -5.35 7.28
N LYS A 92 -13.02 -4.16 7.90
CA LYS A 92 -13.32 -2.91 7.21
C LYS A 92 -12.40 -2.70 6.00
N GLY A 93 -11.09 -2.94 6.18
CA GLY A 93 -10.14 -2.81 5.09
C GLY A 93 -10.43 -3.74 3.93
N LEU A 94 -10.71 -5.00 4.25
CA LEU A 94 -11.00 -6.00 3.22
C LEU A 94 -12.33 -5.71 2.52
N GLU A 95 -13.33 -5.26 3.25
CA GLU A 95 -14.64 -4.90 2.67
C GLU A 95 -14.53 -3.70 1.74
N LEU A 96 -13.61 -2.77 2.01
CA LEU A 96 -13.37 -1.63 1.13
C LEU A 96 -12.66 -2.03 -0.17
N GLY A 97 -12.19 -3.26 -0.25
CA GLY A 97 -11.61 -3.79 -1.47
C GLY A 97 -10.10 -4.02 -1.43
N ALA A 98 -9.48 -3.98 -0.23
CA ALA A 98 -8.07 -4.34 -0.13
C ALA A 98 -7.88 -5.82 -0.43
N ASP A 99 -6.78 -6.17 -1.07
CA ASP A 99 -6.48 -7.55 -1.42
C ASP A 99 -5.85 -8.30 -0.25
N ALA A 100 -5.26 -7.59 0.69
CA ALA A 100 -4.72 -8.17 1.92
C ALA A 100 -4.58 -7.10 2.99
N TYR A 101 -4.43 -7.55 4.24
CA TYR A 101 -4.24 -6.68 5.39
C TYR A 101 -3.11 -7.28 6.22
N VAL A 102 -2.05 -6.53 6.43
CA VAL A 102 -0.88 -6.99 7.18
C VAL A 102 -0.69 -6.09 8.39
N THR A 103 -0.68 -6.67 9.59
CA THR A 103 -0.53 -5.89 10.82
C THR A 103 0.94 -5.67 11.17
N LYS A 104 1.23 -4.49 11.70
CA LYS A 104 2.56 -4.15 12.21
C LYS A 104 2.70 -4.68 13.64
N PRO A 105 3.86 -5.19 14.04
CA PRO A 105 5.06 -5.42 13.23
C PRO A 105 4.92 -6.63 12.31
N TYR A 106 5.62 -6.61 11.19
CA TYR A 106 5.54 -7.68 10.20
C TYR A 106 6.94 -8.12 9.77
N SER A 107 7.00 -9.30 9.15
CA SER A 107 8.24 -9.79 8.55
C SER A 107 8.39 -9.26 7.13
N ILE A 108 9.51 -8.63 6.82
CA ILE A 108 9.80 -8.14 5.46
C ILE A 108 9.76 -9.31 4.47
N LYS A 109 10.33 -10.45 4.86
CA LYS A 109 10.34 -11.63 4.00
C LYS A 109 8.92 -12.10 3.66
N LYS A 110 8.05 -12.16 4.68
CA LYS A 110 6.66 -12.59 4.46
C LYS A 110 5.89 -11.58 3.63
N LEU A 111 6.18 -10.30 3.81
CA LEU A 111 5.55 -9.25 3.02
C LEU A 111 5.95 -9.36 1.54
N LEU A 112 7.24 -9.60 1.26
CA LEU A 112 7.70 -9.79 -0.11
C LEU A 112 7.02 -11.00 -0.75
N GLU A 113 6.87 -12.10 0.00
CA GLU A 113 6.19 -13.29 -0.48
C GLU A 113 4.72 -12.99 -0.81
N LYS A 114 4.06 -12.21 0.05
CA LYS A 114 2.65 -11.84 -0.16
C LYS A 114 2.50 -10.98 -1.42
N VAL A 115 3.40 -10.04 -1.62
CA VAL A 115 3.39 -9.20 -2.82
C VAL A 115 3.56 -10.06 -4.07
N GLU A 116 4.52 -10.98 -4.06
CA GLU A 116 4.73 -11.89 -5.18
C GLU A 116 3.49 -12.72 -5.51
N GLU A 117 2.78 -13.17 -4.49
CA GLU A 117 1.53 -13.92 -4.69
C GLU A 117 0.48 -13.10 -5.44
N LEU A 118 0.40 -11.81 -5.16
CA LEU A 118 -0.65 -10.97 -5.70
C LEU A 118 -0.34 -10.43 -7.09
N ILE A 119 0.91 -10.30 -7.41
CA ILE A 119 1.34 -9.76 -8.70
C ILE A 119 2.35 -10.64 -9.39
#